data_065904cd1e925d3a98e6fbbfb81d1924
#
_entry.id   065904cd1e925d3a98e6fbbfb81d1924
#
_cell.length_a   1.000
_cell.length_b   1.000
_cell.length_c   1.000
_cell.angle_alpha   90.00
_cell.angle_beta   90.00
_cell.angle_gamma   90.00
#
_symmetry.space_group_name_H-M   'P 1'
#
loop_
_entity.id
_entity.type
_entity.pdbx_description
1 polymer ?
#
loop_
_entity_poly.entity_id
_entity_poly.type
_entity_poly.pdbx_seq_one_letter_code
_entity_poly.pdbx_strand_id
1 'polypeptide(L)'
;MTTPRLRTGFPFLQVSTLRSLFRVVLSGFLLCVLCFGWVWPATAGGKGPHDKPKPYALIFGTVWSPDNRPLYRVKIKIRRADQKKVRWDLYTDHNGEFAQRLPPGRADYLVWVDLKGYKPPVGKQLQPGEEVKVHIEGDERVDIGLHLK
;
A
#
# COMPACT_ATOMS: atom_id res chain seq x y z
N MET A 1 56.01 6.56 68.39
CA MET A 1 55.97 6.88 66.96
C MET A 1 54.54 7.22 66.56
N THR A 2 54.31 8.51 66.41
CA THR A 2 52.98 9.13 66.36
C THR A 2 52.73 9.54 64.89
N THR A 3 51.74 8.99 64.29
CA THR A 3 51.33 9.41 62.94
C THR A 3 50.23 10.48 62.99
N PRO A 4 50.33 11.61 62.30
CA PRO A 4 49.31 12.63 62.31
C PRO A 4 48.22 12.30 61.30
N ARG A 5 46.94 12.40 61.68
CA ARG A 5 45.74 12.37 60.87
C ARG A 5 45.60 13.72 60.17
N LEU A 6 45.63 13.64 58.81
CA LEU A 6 45.21 14.77 57.98
C LEU A 6 43.68 14.76 57.82
N ARG A 7 43.01 15.76 58.29
CA ARG A 7 41.59 16.07 58.12
C ARG A 7 41.45 16.96 56.88
N THR A 8 41.06 16.36 55.75
CA THR A 8 40.63 17.16 54.59
C THR A 8 39.13 17.41 54.69
N GLY A 9 38.76 18.61 55.11
CA GLY A 9 37.39 19.11 55.05
C GLY A 9 37.08 19.58 53.64
N PHE A 10 36.21 18.88 52.95
CA PHE A 10 35.63 19.40 51.72
C PHE A 10 34.52 20.40 52.04
N PRO A 11 34.50 21.58 51.41
CA PRO A 11 33.40 22.51 51.59
C PRO A 11 32.17 21.97 50.84
N PHE A 12 31.09 21.83 51.63
CA PHE A 12 29.77 21.44 51.13
C PHE A 12 29.19 22.65 50.36
N LEU A 13 29.48 22.72 49.06
CA LEU A 13 28.88 23.70 48.16
C LEU A 13 27.38 23.46 48.06
N GLN A 14 26.62 24.45 48.55
CA GLN A 14 25.16 24.46 48.54
C GLN A 14 24.58 24.28 47.13
N VAL A 15 23.96 23.13 46.89
CA VAL A 15 23.28 22.76 45.65
C VAL A 15 21.97 23.54 45.42
N SER A 16 21.57 24.40 46.37
CA SER A 16 20.28 25.09 46.35
C SER A 16 20.17 26.22 45.33
N THR A 17 21.27 26.88 44.97
CA THR A 17 21.25 28.00 44.01
C THR A 17 21.17 27.54 42.57
N LEU A 18 21.66 26.34 42.24
CA LEU A 18 21.64 25.80 40.87
C LEU A 18 20.23 25.37 40.41
N ARG A 19 19.38 24.93 41.37
CA ARG A 19 17.99 24.55 41.08
C ARG A 19 17.08 25.72 40.74
N SER A 20 17.37 26.90 41.32
CA SER A 20 16.59 28.12 41.09
C SER A 20 16.83 28.68 39.69
N LEU A 21 18.09 28.72 39.26
CA LEU A 21 18.45 29.17 37.90
C LEU A 21 17.90 28.27 36.80
N PHE A 22 17.89 26.95 37.04
CA PHE A 22 17.37 25.99 36.04
C PHE A 22 15.85 26.13 35.86
N ARG A 23 15.11 26.47 36.92
CA ARG A 23 13.65 26.69 36.82
C ARG A 23 13.30 27.96 36.05
N VAL A 24 14.05 29.03 36.20
CA VAL A 24 13.79 30.30 35.49
C VAL A 24 14.09 30.14 33.98
N VAL A 25 15.18 29.47 33.64
CA VAL A 25 15.54 29.21 32.23
C VAL A 25 14.54 28.27 31.56
N LEU A 26 14.07 27.23 32.26
CA LEU A 26 13.08 26.29 31.72
C LEU A 26 11.71 26.95 31.51
N SER A 27 11.30 27.86 32.41
CA SER A 27 10.05 28.60 32.29
C SER A 27 10.07 29.59 31.11
N GLY A 28 11.21 30.28 30.90
CA GLY A 28 11.38 31.19 29.77
C GLY A 28 11.36 30.48 28.39
N PHE A 29 11.97 29.29 28.34
CA PHE A 29 11.98 28.51 27.11
C PHE A 29 10.60 27.94 26.74
N LEU A 30 9.80 27.54 27.74
CA LEU A 30 8.44 27.05 27.53
C LEU A 30 7.51 28.16 26.99
N LEU A 31 7.67 29.40 27.46
CA LEU A 31 6.84 30.53 27.01
C LEU A 31 7.17 30.93 25.54
N CYS A 32 8.44 30.84 25.15
CA CYS A 32 8.88 31.14 23.78
C CYS A 32 8.35 30.13 22.75
N VAL A 33 8.21 28.86 23.14
CA VAL A 33 7.69 27.79 22.24
C VAL A 33 6.18 27.98 21.99
N LEU A 34 5.45 28.57 22.94
CA LEU A 34 4.02 28.85 22.76
C LEU A 34 3.73 30.10 21.92
N CYS A 35 4.68 31.03 21.79
CA CYS A 35 4.53 32.22 20.94
C CYS A 35 4.98 32.00 19.49
N PHE A 36 5.81 31.02 19.21
CA PHE A 36 6.03 30.52 17.84
C PHE A 36 4.87 29.58 17.50
N GLY A 37 3.68 30.17 17.31
CA GLY A 37 2.58 29.46 16.68
C GLY A 37 3.13 28.81 15.41
N TRP A 38 3.04 27.50 15.35
CA TRP A 38 3.28 26.75 14.13
C TRP A 38 2.34 27.28 13.03
N VAL A 39 2.79 28.34 12.38
CA VAL A 39 2.27 28.66 11.04
C VAL A 39 2.82 27.53 10.14
N TRP A 40 2.13 26.41 10.14
CA TRP A 40 2.28 25.50 9.02
C TRP A 40 1.84 26.30 7.80
N PRO A 41 2.73 26.50 6.82
CA PRO A 41 2.26 26.97 5.54
C PRO A 41 1.22 25.94 5.11
N ALA A 42 -0.05 26.31 5.10
CA ALA A 42 -1.05 25.61 4.35
C ALA A 42 -0.54 25.69 2.91
N THR A 43 0.24 24.71 2.49
CA THR A 43 0.47 24.44 1.09
C THR A 43 -0.94 24.11 0.59
N ALA A 44 -1.65 25.16 0.17
CA ALA A 44 -2.78 25.00 -0.75
C ALA A 44 -2.17 24.16 -1.87
N GLY A 45 -2.48 22.86 -1.84
CA GLY A 45 -2.15 21.94 -2.91
C GLY A 45 -2.83 22.47 -4.15
N GLY A 46 -2.15 23.43 -4.80
CA GLY A 46 -2.51 23.82 -6.16
C GLY A 46 -2.53 22.51 -6.92
N LYS A 47 -3.72 22.09 -7.38
CA LYS A 47 -3.82 21.10 -8.45
C LYS A 47 -2.89 21.60 -9.52
N GLY A 48 -1.70 20.98 -9.64
CA GLY A 48 -0.79 21.22 -10.74
C GLY A 48 -1.56 21.12 -12.06
N PRO A 49 -1.07 21.65 -13.14
CA PRO A 49 -1.72 21.58 -14.44
C PRO A 49 -2.23 20.14 -14.57
N HIS A 50 -3.53 19.98 -14.84
CA HIS A 50 -4.19 18.68 -14.95
C HIS A 50 -3.41 17.88 -16.00
N ASP A 51 -2.45 17.09 -15.57
CA ASP A 51 -1.82 16.10 -16.42
C ASP A 51 -2.99 15.26 -16.97
N LYS A 52 -3.21 15.37 -18.27
CA LYS A 52 -4.22 14.55 -18.94
C LYS A 52 -3.94 13.10 -18.55
N PRO A 53 -4.92 12.36 -18.05
CA PRO A 53 -4.71 10.99 -17.64
C PRO A 53 -4.06 10.25 -18.80
N LYS A 54 -2.92 9.59 -18.55
CA LYS A 54 -2.25 8.80 -19.57
C LYS A 54 -3.22 7.75 -20.09
N PRO A 55 -3.33 7.59 -21.41
CA PRO A 55 -4.20 6.57 -21.99
C PRO A 55 -3.80 5.19 -21.46
N TYR A 56 -4.78 4.33 -21.23
CA TYR A 56 -4.57 2.94 -20.81
C TYR A 56 -5.69 2.05 -21.35
N ALA A 57 -5.38 0.81 -21.64
CA ALA A 57 -6.39 -0.21 -21.89
C ALA A 57 -6.85 -0.83 -20.57
N LEU A 58 -8.08 -1.34 -20.53
CA LEU A 58 -8.64 -1.97 -19.35
C LEU A 58 -9.20 -3.36 -19.73
N ILE A 59 -8.69 -4.41 -19.08
CA ILE A 59 -9.40 -5.68 -19.02
C ILE A 59 -10.24 -5.69 -17.75
N PHE A 60 -11.54 -5.83 -17.94
CA PHE A 60 -12.51 -6.05 -16.88
C PHE A 60 -13.09 -7.44 -17.00
N GLY A 61 -13.34 -8.13 -15.90
CA GLY A 61 -13.91 -9.45 -16.01
C GLY A 61 -14.54 -9.96 -14.74
N THR A 62 -15.31 -11.04 -14.87
CA THR A 62 -15.95 -11.73 -13.76
C THR A 62 -15.62 -13.21 -13.79
N VAL A 63 -15.37 -13.80 -12.62
CA VAL A 63 -15.13 -15.23 -12.46
C VAL A 63 -16.38 -15.91 -11.94
N TRP A 64 -16.82 -16.94 -12.65
CA TRP A 64 -18.01 -17.70 -12.36
C TRP A 64 -17.71 -19.14 -11.96
N SER A 65 -18.42 -19.64 -10.95
CA SER A 65 -18.44 -21.05 -10.61
C SER A 65 -19.27 -21.84 -11.65
N PRO A 66 -19.20 -23.18 -11.65
CA PRO A 66 -20.08 -24.02 -12.49
C PRO A 66 -21.59 -23.77 -12.26
N ASP A 67 -21.96 -23.28 -11.08
CA ASP A 67 -23.35 -22.93 -10.73
C ASP A 67 -23.72 -21.46 -11.08
N ASN A 68 -22.94 -20.81 -11.94
CA ASN A 68 -23.13 -19.39 -12.32
C ASN A 68 -23.16 -18.44 -11.12
N ARG A 69 -22.38 -18.71 -10.07
CA ARG A 69 -22.20 -17.80 -8.94
C ARG A 69 -20.83 -17.11 -9.04
N PRO A 70 -20.75 -15.80 -8.79
CA PRO A 70 -19.49 -15.10 -8.77
C PRO A 70 -18.59 -15.61 -7.64
N LEU A 71 -17.29 -15.67 -7.90
CA LEU A 71 -16.32 -16.22 -6.95
C LEU A 71 -15.41 -15.13 -6.39
N TYR A 72 -15.46 -14.97 -5.08
CA TYR A 72 -14.63 -14.02 -4.32
C TYR A 72 -13.21 -14.54 -4.07
N ARG A 73 -12.23 -13.65 -4.13
CA ARG A 73 -10.79 -13.91 -3.84
C ARG A 73 -10.16 -15.00 -4.68
N VAL A 74 -10.60 -15.16 -5.89
CA VAL A 74 -9.96 -16.04 -6.86
C VAL A 74 -8.79 -15.31 -7.50
N LYS A 75 -7.64 -15.96 -7.62
CA LYS A 75 -6.45 -15.39 -8.22
C LYS A 75 -6.54 -15.42 -9.73
N ILE A 76 -6.32 -14.27 -10.36
CA ILE A 76 -6.27 -14.08 -11.80
C ILE A 76 -4.83 -13.80 -12.21
N LYS A 77 -4.39 -14.42 -13.26
CA LYS A 77 -3.09 -14.17 -13.88
C LYS A 77 -3.25 -13.64 -15.28
N ILE A 78 -2.47 -12.62 -15.61
CA ILE A 78 -2.47 -12.01 -16.94
C ILE A 78 -1.03 -11.91 -17.42
N ARG A 79 -0.81 -12.31 -18.68
CA ARG A 79 0.46 -12.13 -19.39
C ARG A 79 0.21 -11.68 -20.82
N ARG A 80 1.17 -11.02 -21.42
CA ARG A 80 1.15 -10.81 -22.87
C ARG A 80 1.39 -12.13 -23.59
N ALA A 81 0.74 -12.33 -24.70
CA ALA A 81 0.86 -13.57 -25.47
C ALA A 81 2.29 -13.79 -26.03
N ASP A 82 3.00 -12.71 -26.32
CA ASP A 82 4.40 -12.71 -26.79
C ASP A 82 5.42 -12.93 -25.65
N GLN A 83 4.99 -12.99 -24.38
CA GLN A 83 5.87 -13.14 -23.21
C GLN A 83 5.54 -14.42 -22.45
N LYS A 84 6.57 -15.14 -22.00
CA LYS A 84 6.39 -16.36 -21.20
C LYS A 84 6.07 -16.05 -19.73
N LYS A 85 6.49 -14.87 -19.22
CA LYS A 85 6.36 -14.51 -17.81
C LYS A 85 5.03 -13.83 -17.54
N VAL A 86 4.36 -14.26 -16.46
CA VAL A 86 3.20 -13.56 -15.90
C VAL A 86 3.64 -12.17 -15.45
N ARG A 87 2.87 -11.16 -15.79
CA ARG A 87 3.18 -9.78 -15.44
C ARG A 87 2.24 -9.22 -14.38
N TRP A 88 0.98 -9.65 -14.38
CA TRP A 88 -0.02 -9.17 -13.43
C TRP A 88 -0.70 -10.33 -12.74
N ASP A 89 -0.78 -10.21 -11.40
CA ASP A 89 -1.49 -11.09 -10.49
C ASP A 89 -2.49 -10.23 -9.70
N LEU A 90 -3.76 -10.60 -9.72
CA LEU A 90 -4.80 -9.89 -9.00
C LEU A 90 -5.84 -10.86 -8.45
N TYR A 91 -6.75 -10.36 -7.62
CA TYR A 91 -7.81 -11.18 -7.02
C TYR A 91 -9.16 -10.58 -7.33
N THR A 92 -10.16 -11.45 -7.48
CA THR A 92 -11.55 -11.02 -7.62
C THR A 92 -12.08 -10.41 -6.33
N ASP A 93 -12.95 -9.42 -6.48
CA ASP A 93 -13.69 -8.79 -5.38
C ASP A 93 -14.90 -9.61 -4.93
N HIS A 94 -15.77 -9.04 -4.06
CA HIS A 94 -16.96 -9.71 -3.54
C HIS A 94 -18.01 -10.06 -4.61
N ASN A 95 -18.00 -9.36 -5.73
CA ASN A 95 -18.86 -9.63 -6.88
C ASN A 95 -18.23 -10.60 -7.88
N GLY A 96 -17.05 -11.16 -7.54
CA GLY A 96 -16.28 -11.99 -8.45
C GLY A 96 -15.61 -11.21 -9.59
N GLU A 97 -15.59 -9.88 -9.50
CA GLU A 97 -15.07 -8.99 -10.53
C GLU A 97 -13.59 -8.69 -10.34
N PHE A 98 -12.91 -8.41 -11.44
CA PHE A 98 -11.53 -7.93 -11.45
C PHE A 98 -11.34 -6.90 -12.56
N ALA A 99 -10.38 -6.00 -12.36
CA ALA A 99 -10.03 -4.97 -13.32
C ALA A 99 -8.51 -4.76 -13.36
N GLN A 100 -7.93 -4.81 -14.54
CA GLN A 100 -6.50 -4.59 -14.75
C GLN A 100 -6.25 -3.54 -15.81
N ARG A 101 -5.58 -2.46 -15.41
CA ARG A 101 -5.07 -1.47 -16.36
C ARG A 101 -3.82 -1.99 -17.04
N LEU A 102 -3.77 -1.82 -18.35
CA LEU A 102 -2.70 -2.25 -19.21
C LEU A 102 -2.12 -1.06 -19.99
N PRO A 103 -0.88 -1.14 -20.44
CA PRO A 103 -0.33 -0.16 -21.37
C PRO A 103 -1.21 -0.08 -22.61
N PRO A 104 -1.45 1.13 -23.14
CA PRO A 104 -2.20 1.31 -24.39
C PRO A 104 -1.40 0.77 -25.57
N GLY A 105 -2.09 0.42 -26.63
CA GLY A 105 -1.49 -0.06 -27.87
C GLY A 105 -1.82 -1.51 -28.17
N ARG A 106 -1.55 -1.90 -29.41
CA ARG A 106 -1.92 -3.21 -29.94
C ARG A 106 -1.14 -4.33 -29.25
N ALA A 107 -1.86 -5.24 -28.61
CA ALA A 107 -1.28 -6.42 -27.96
C ALA A 107 -2.34 -7.49 -27.66
N ASP A 108 -1.90 -8.76 -27.70
CA ASP A 108 -2.68 -9.90 -27.22
C ASP A 108 -2.31 -10.24 -25.79
N TYR A 109 -3.30 -10.52 -24.97
CA TYR A 109 -3.14 -10.94 -23.59
C TYR A 109 -3.81 -12.29 -23.36
N LEU A 110 -3.23 -13.07 -22.47
CA LEU A 110 -3.77 -14.34 -22.00
C LEU A 110 -4.15 -14.17 -20.54
N VAL A 111 -5.40 -14.49 -20.23
CA VAL A 111 -6.01 -14.33 -18.89
C VAL A 111 -6.52 -15.68 -18.43
N TRP A 112 -6.15 -16.09 -17.22
CA TRP A 112 -6.63 -17.35 -16.64
C TRP A 112 -6.73 -17.30 -15.13
N VAL A 113 -7.45 -18.25 -14.57
CA VAL A 113 -7.62 -18.45 -13.14
C VAL A 113 -6.52 -19.35 -12.59
N ASP A 114 -5.90 -18.94 -11.48
CA ASP A 114 -4.97 -19.78 -10.72
C ASP A 114 -5.62 -20.17 -9.38
N LEU A 115 -6.07 -21.41 -9.28
CA LEU A 115 -6.70 -21.94 -8.07
C LEU A 115 -5.71 -22.40 -7.00
N LYS A 116 -4.40 -22.20 -7.20
CA LYS A 116 -3.40 -22.58 -6.21
C LYS A 116 -3.59 -21.81 -4.91
N GLY A 117 -3.91 -22.57 -3.83
CA GLY A 117 -4.18 -21.99 -2.52
C GLY A 117 -5.59 -21.41 -2.34
N TYR A 118 -6.42 -21.47 -3.36
CA TYR A 118 -7.84 -21.12 -3.23
C TYR A 118 -8.59 -22.20 -2.45
N LYS A 119 -9.42 -21.77 -1.50
CA LYS A 119 -10.30 -22.66 -0.72
C LYS A 119 -11.74 -22.47 -1.19
N PRO A 120 -12.27 -23.38 -2.00
CA PRO A 120 -13.63 -23.27 -2.46
C PRO A 120 -14.62 -23.39 -1.28
N PRO A 121 -15.85 -22.89 -1.42
CA PRO A 121 -16.91 -23.14 -0.47
C PRO A 121 -17.10 -24.64 -0.22
N VAL A 122 -17.51 -24.98 1.01
CA VAL A 122 -17.61 -26.36 1.47
C VAL A 122 -18.33 -27.27 0.47
N GLY A 123 -17.72 -28.40 0.15
CA GLY A 123 -18.31 -29.45 -0.70
C GLY A 123 -18.14 -29.28 -2.21
N LYS A 124 -17.37 -28.28 -2.66
CA LYS A 124 -17.13 -28.07 -4.10
C LYS A 124 -15.67 -28.29 -4.48
N GLN A 125 -15.46 -29.08 -5.52
CA GLN A 125 -14.17 -29.14 -6.20
C GLN A 125 -14.28 -28.26 -7.45
N LEU A 126 -13.39 -27.27 -7.58
CA LEU A 126 -13.33 -26.37 -8.71
C LEU A 126 -12.08 -26.69 -9.53
N GLN A 127 -12.25 -26.72 -10.83
CA GLN A 127 -11.15 -26.85 -11.77
C GLN A 127 -10.98 -25.53 -12.53
N PRO A 128 -9.75 -25.13 -12.86
CA PRO A 128 -9.53 -23.93 -13.66
C PRO A 128 -10.21 -24.11 -15.03
N GLY A 129 -10.83 -23.05 -15.50
CA GLY A 129 -11.37 -22.97 -16.86
C GLY A 129 -10.26 -22.85 -17.89
N GLU A 130 -10.65 -22.59 -19.11
CA GLU A 130 -9.72 -22.34 -20.20
C GLU A 130 -9.08 -20.95 -20.10
N GLU A 131 -7.87 -20.82 -20.65
CA GLU A 131 -7.18 -19.56 -20.80
C GLU A 131 -7.91 -18.72 -21.88
N VAL A 132 -8.26 -17.49 -21.56
CA VAL A 132 -8.95 -16.57 -22.47
C VAL A 132 -7.94 -15.65 -23.12
N LYS A 133 -7.95 -15.63 -24.46
CA LYS A 133 -7.15 -14.69 -25.24
C LYS A 133 -7.94 -13.39 -25.45
N VAL A 134 -7.35 -12.27 -25.05
CA VAL A 134 -7.91 -10.93 -25.17
C VAL A 134 -7.04 -10.12 -26.12
N HIS A 135 -7.64 -9.57 -27.15
CA HIS A 135 -6.99 -8.64 -28.07
C HIS A 135 -7.28 -7.19 -27.66
N ILE A 136 -6.25 -6.36 -27.61
CA ILE A 136 -6.33 -4.93 -27.36
C ILE A 136 -5.75 -4.19 -28.54
N GLU A 137 -6.47 -3.22 -29.08
CA GLU A 137 -5.97 -2.39 -30.19
C GLU A 137 -5.44 -1.02 -29.73
N GLY A 138 -5.99 -0.45 -28.66
CA GLY A 138 -5.66 0.91 -28.23
C GLY A 138 -5.76 1.12 -26.74
N ASP A 139 -6.62 2.04 -26.35
CA ASP A 139 -6.94 2.42 -24.97
C ASP A 139 -8.38 2.02 -24.57
N GLU A 140 -8.84 0.92 -25.13
CA GLU A 140 -10.18 0.40 -24.97
C GLU A 140 -10.37 -0.41 -23.68
N ARG A 141 -11.65 -0.62 -23.31
CA ARG A 141 -12.09 -1.57 -22.30
C ARG A 141 -12.58 -2.84 -22.98
N VAL A 142 -12.10 -3.96 -22.52
CA VAL A 142 -12.59 -5.30 -22.94
C VAL A 142 -13.13 -6.02 -21.71
N ASP A 143 -14.37 -6.51 -21.83
CA ASP A 143 -15.07 -7.27 -20.79
C ASP A 143 -15.02 -8.77 -21.10
N ILE A 144 -14.66 -9.60 -20.09
CA ILE A 144 -14.54 -11.05 -20.24
C ILE A 144 -15.20 -11.81 -19.09
N GLY A 145 -15.65 -13.05 -19.37
CA GLY A 145 -16.12 -14.00 -18.37
C GLY A 145 -15.17 -15.19 -18.25
N LEU A 146 -14.79 -15.56 -17.04
CA LEU A 146 -13.99 -16.75 -16.76
C LEU A 146 -14.87 -17.75 -16.02
N HIS A 147 -15.19 -18.87 -16.68
CA HIS A 147 -15.99 -19.93 -16.08
C HIS A 147 -15.11 -21.08 -15.61
N LEU A 148 -15.26 -21.45 -14.32
CA LEU A 148 -14.65 -22.64 -13.76
C LEU A 148 -15.48 -23.88 -14.05
N LYS A 149 -14.79 -25.04 -14.01
CA LYS A 149 -15.42 -26.38 -14.21
C LYS A 149 -15.46 -27.17 -12.89
#